data_85ce580e65bcd64759ba755b8cf322fa
#
_entry.id   85ce580e65bcd64759ba755b8cf322fa
#
_cell.length_a   1.000
_cell.length_b   1.000
_cell.length_c   1.000
_cell.angle_alpha   90.00
_cell.angle_beta   90.00
_cell.angle_gamma   90.00
#
_symmetry.space_group_name_H-M   'P 1'
#
loop_
_entity.id
_entity.type
_entity.pdbx_description
1 polymer ?
#
loop_
_entity_poly.entity_id
_entity_poly.type
_entity_poly.pdbx_seq_one_letter_code
_entity_poly.pdbx_strand_id
1 'polypeptide(L)'
;MSNKQVPINRINKFFSEEDFFLEISMGREFLEGDGNFVVILYRVDRQFTESDDLYSEAPKDGIKFFPPVELRVLPILEEAENKAYNSSSGSLRYLQDGNFTFSIYESQLSELDVELNYGDYIGYPISPTEIRYFTVTNDGLKNYDNKHTIMGYRGAYRTVKCAPVDEQEFKAF
;
A
#
# COMPACT_ATOMS: atom_id res chain seq x y z
N MET A 1 -9.09 28.26 6.24
CA MET A 1 -7.80 28.74 5.64
C MET A 1 -7.79 28.37 4.19
N SER A 2 -7.72 29.35 3.29
CA SER A 2 -7.75 29.11 1.84
C SER A 2 -6.47 28.39 1.43
N ASN A 3 -6.60 27.15 0.96
CA ASN A 3 -5.50 26.42 0.32
C ASN A 3 -5.14 27.17 -0.96
N LYS A 4 -4.16 28.07 -0.87
CA LYS A 4 -3.57 28.66 -2.07
C LYS A 4 -2.84 27.52 -2.81
N GLN A 5 -3.49 26.96 -3.79
CA GLN A 5 -2.80 26.13 -4.77
C GLN A 5 -1.73 27.01 -5.42
N VAL A 6 -0.49 26.68 -5.14
CA VAL A 6 0.62 27.28 -5.86
C VAL A 6 0.51 26.81 -7.31
N PRO A 7 0.34 27.70 -8.30
CA PRO A 7 0.29 27.27 -9.67
C PRO A 7 1.61 26.59 -10.01
N ILE A 8 1.56 25.35 -10.47
CA ILE A 8 2.73 24.60 -10.92
C ILE A 8 3.21 25.30 -12.19
N ASN A 9 4.32 26.00 -12.07
CA ASN A 9 4.89 26.71 -13.19
C ASN A 9 5.68 25.70 -14.03
N ARG A 10 5.20 25.37 -15.22
CA ARG A 10 5.79 24.35 -16.07
C ARG A 10 7.06 24.83 -16.71
N ILE A 11 8.09 24.05 -16.50
CA ILE A 11 9.38 24.25 -17.14
C ILE A 11 9.36 23.67 -18.57
N ASN A 12 8.50 22.68 -18.84
CA ASN A 12 8.44 22.02 -20.13
C ASN A 12 7.31 22.58 -21.00
N LYS A 13 7.69 23.23 -22.10
CA LYS A 13 6.77 23.86 -23.03
C LYS A 13 5.95 22.86 -23.87
N PHE A 14 6.36 21.60 -23.90
CA PHE A 14 5.81 20.57 -24.80
C PHE A 14 4.93 19.54 -24.11
N PHE A 15 4.76 19.63 -22.80
CA PHE A 15 3.97 18.68 -22.03
C PHE A 15 2.76 19.40 -21.43
N SER A 16 1.55 19.07 -21.86
CA SER A 16 0.30 19.67 -21.38
C SER A 16 -0.33 18.86 -20.25
N GLU A 17 -1.31 19.43 -19.57
CA GLU A 17 -2.10 18.69 -18.57
C GLU A 17 -2.81 17.49 -19.21
N GLU A 18 -3.24 17.63 -20.45
CA GLU A 18 -3.84 16.55 -21.23
C GLU A 18 -2.85 15.41 -21.47
N ASP A 19 -1.57 15.73 -21.75
CA ASP A 19 -0.50 14.74 -21.89
C ASP A 19 -0.26 13.99 -20.57
N PHE A 20 -0.35 14.70 -19.44
CA PHE A 20 -0.24 14.07 -18.11
C PHE A 20 -1.36 13.05 -17.87
N PHE A 21 -2.60 13.41 -18.17
CA PHE A 21 -3.72 12.49 -18.02
C PHE A 21 -3.65 11.32 -19.01
N LEU A 22 -3.19 11.57 -20.22
CA LEU A 22 -2.98 10.53 -21.21
C LEU A 22 -1.95 9.50 -20.70
N GLU A 23 -0.82 9.97 -20.17
CA GLU A 23 0.23 9.09 -19.66
C GLU A 23 -0.23 8.26 -18.48
N ILE A 24 -1.01 8.86 -17.55
CA ILE A 24 -1.63 8.11 -16.44
C ILE A 24 -2.60 7.06 -16.98
N SER A 25 -3.43 7.43 -17.95
CA SER A 25 -4.43 6.50 -18.48
C SER A 25 -3.78 5.32 -19.21
N MET A 26 -2.72 5.56 -19.98
CA MET A 26 -1.93 4.49 -20.62
C MET A 26 -1.24 3.59 -19.61
N GLY A 27 -0.66 4.17 -18.56
CA GLY A 27 -0.02 3.40 -17.49
C GLY A 27 -1.01 2.56 -16.69
N ARG A 28 -2.21 3.08 -16.46
CA ARG A 28 -3.30 2.35 -15.82
C ARG A 28 -3.84 1.22 -16.70
N GLU A 29 -4.03 1.48 -18.00
CA GLU A 29 -4.48 0.46 -18.94
C GLU A 29 -3.51 -0.73 -18.96
N PHE A 30 -2.20 -0.47 -18.96
CA PHE A 30 -1.19 -1.51 -18.83
C PHE A 30 -1.29 -2.25 -17.49
N LEU A 31 -1.43 -1.54 -16.38
CA LEU A 31 -1.51 -2.13 -15.05
C LEU A 31 -2.77 -2.98 -14.89
N GLU A 32 -3.91 -2.48 -15.34
CA GLU A 32 -5.22 -3.09 -15.17
C GLU A 32 -5.50 -4.18 -16.20
N GLY A 33 -4.98 -4.03 -17.43
CA GLY A 33 -5.16 -4.98 -18.53
C GLY A 33 -4.12 -6.08 -18.56
N ASP A 34 -2.86 -5.71 -18.72
CA ASP A 34 -1.78 -6.66 -18.96
C ASP A 34 -1.21 -7.24 -17.66
N GLY A 35 -0.98 -6.39 -16.65
CA GLY A 35 -0.40 -6.81 -15.37
C GLY A 35 -1.41 -7.57 -14.52
N ASN A 36 -2.58 -7.01 -14.35
CA ASN A 36 -3.72 -7.54 -13.59
C ASN A 36 -3.37 -8.13 -12.21
N PHE A 37 -2.39 -7.55 -11.53
CA PHE A 37 -2.07 -7.92 -10.16
C PHE A 37 -3.07 -7.30 -9.20
N VAL A 38 -3.76 -8.15 -8.48
CA VAL A 38 -4.81 -7.74 -7.54
C VAL A 38 -4.32 -7.93 -6.12
N VAL A 39 -4.56 -6.94 -5.27
CA VAL A 39 -4.47 -7.06 -3.82
C VAL A 39 -5.79 -6.65 -3.20
N ILE A 40 -6.08 -7.16 -2.02
CA ILE A 40 -7.28 -6.85 -1.26
C ILE A 40 -6.89 -5.91 -0.12
N LEU A 41 -7.45 -4.71 -0.12
CA LEU A 41 -7.26 -3.74 0.96
C LEU A 41 -8.32 -3.93 2.03
N TYR A 42 -7.86 -4.14 3.27
CA TYR A 42 -8.67 -4.17 4.48
C TYR A 42 -8.35 -2.92 5.29
N ARG A 43 -9.21 -1.92 5.20
CA ARG A 43 -9.05 -0.67 5.94
C ARG A 43 -9.51 -0.84 7.37
N VAL A 44 -8.69 -0.41 8.30
CA VAL A 44 -9.04 -0.44 9.73
C VAL A 44 -9.99 0.71 10.06
N ASP A 45 -11.15 0.37 10.63
CA ASP A 45 -12.07 1.36 11.18
C ASP A 45 -11.58 1.79 12.56
N ARG A 46 -10.87 2.91 12.59
CA ARG A 46 -10.26 3.44 13.81
C ARG A 46 -11.28 4.00 14.80
N GLN A 47 -12.51 4.26 14.38
CA GLN A 47 -13.56 4.80 15.26
C GLN A 47 -14.23 3.67 16.06
N PHE A 48 -14.32 2.49 15.49
CA PHE A 48 -14.96 1.33 16.10
C PHE A 48 -13.98 0.24 16.56
N THR A 49 -12.69 0.43 16.32
CA THR A 49 -11.64 -0.45 16.84
C THR A 49 -11.43 -0.13 18.32
N GLU A 50 -11.61 -1.12 19.17
CA GLU A 50 -11.31 -1.01 20.59
C GLU A 50 -9.81 -0.88 20.78
N SER A 51 -9.34 0.21 21.40
CA SER A 51 -7.95 0.38 21.79
C SER A 51 -7.83 0.30 23.31
N ASP A 52 -6.82 -0.38 23.80
CA ASP A 52 -6.47 -0.33 25.21
C ASP A 52 -5.84 1.04 25.53
N ASP A 53 -6.48 1.80 26.42
CA ASP A 53 -6.05 3.15 26.80
C ASP A 53 -4.62 3.18 27.41
N LEU A 54 -4.15 2.04 27.92
CA LEU A 54 -2.85 1.95 28.59
C LEU A 54 -1.71 1.69 27.60
N TYR A 55 -1.94 0.86 26.58
CA TYR A 55 -0.91 0.42 25.64
C TYR A 55 -1.07 0.98 24.22
N SER A 56 -2.18 1.66 23.94
CA SER A 56 -2.54 2.16 22.61
C SER A 56 -2.53 1.09 21.51
N GLU A 57 -2.71 -0.15 21.89
CA GLU A 57 -2.78 -1.29 21.00
C GLU A 57 -4.22 -1.84 20.99
N ALA A 58 -4.69 -2.21 19.82
CA ALA A 58 -5.97 -2.89 19.69
C ALA A 58 -5.80 -4.36 20.07
N PRO A 59 -6.68 -4.95 20.89
CA PRO A 59 -6.68 -6.39 21.12
C PRO A 59 -6.93 -7.11 19.79
N LYS A 60 -6.28 -8.25 19.57
CA LYS A 60 -6.32 -9.00 18.29
C LYS A 60 -7.74 -9.27 17.77
N ASP A 61 -8.69 -9.42 18.67
CA ASP A 61 -10.11 -9.68 18.34
C ASP A 61 -10.96 -8.38 18.25
N GLY A 62 -10.37 -7.22 18.51
CA GLY A 62 -11.06 -5.92 18.57
C GLY A 62 -10.95 -5.06 17.32
N ILE A 63 -10.16 -5.46 16.34
CA ILE A 63 -9.98 -4.69 15.10
C ILE A 63 -11.22 -4.83 14.23
N LYS A 64 -11.80 -3.68 13.88
CA LYS A 64 -12.92 -3.59 12.94
C LYS A 64 -12.43 -3.11 11.60
N PHE A 65 -12.99 -3.68 10.55
CA PHE A 65 -12.62 -3.35 9.17
C PHE A 65 -13.79 -2.78 8.40
N PHE A 66 -13.50 -1.86 7.51
CA PHE A 66 -14.42 -1.51 6.43
C PHE A 66 -14.53 -2.66 5.44
N PRO A 67 -15.56 -2.69 4.59
CA PRO A 67 -15.64 -3.68 3.51
C PRO A 67 -14.34 -3.72 2.71
N PRO A 68 -13.84 -4.93 2.37
CA PRO A 68 -12.61 -5.07 1.61
C PRO A 68 -12.77 -4.50 0.20
N VAL A 69 -11.67 -3.93 -0.32
CA VAL A 69 -11.62 -3.31 -1.64
C VAL A 69 -10.50 -3.94 -2.46
N GLU A 70 -10.81 -4.34 -3.68
CA GLU A 70 -9.81 -4.82 -4.62
C GLU A 70 -9.06 -3.66 -5.26
N LEU A 71 -7.73 -3.74 -5.23
CA LEU A 71 -6.84 -2.76 -5.84
C LEU A 71 -5.97 -3.43 -6.89
N ARG A 72 -5.78 -2.74 -8.02
CA ARG A 72 -4.82 -3.11 -9.06
C ARG A 72 -3.50 -2.46 -8.76
N VAL A 73 -2.45 -3.26 -8.63
CA VAL A 73 -1.15 -2.77 -8.17
C VAL A 73 -0.02 -3.34 -9.02
N LEU A 74 1.11 -2.66 -9.02
CA LEU A 74 2.34 -3.18 -9.56
C LEU A 74 3.20 -3.69 -8.39
N PRO A 75 3.29 -5.01 -8.16
CA PRO A 75 4.09 -5.56 -7.09
C PRO A 75 5.58 -5.42 -7.43
N ILE A 76 6.36 -5.04 -6.43
CA ILE A 76 7.82 -5.07 -6.48
C ILE A 76 8.22 -6.24 -5.58
N LEU A 77 8.62 -7.33 -6.20
CA LEU A 77 9.07 -8.53 -5.50
C LEU A 77 10.49 -8.28 -4.99
N GLU A 78 10.61 -8.08 -3.69
CA GLU A 78 11.92 -8.10 -3.02
C GLU A 78 12.27 -9.55 -2.69
N GLU A 79 13.52 -9.93 -2.91
CA GLU A 79 14.00 -11.25 -2.50
C GLU A 79 13.87 -11.37 -0.97
N ALA A 80 13.32 -12.48 -0.51
CA ALA A 80 13.22 -12.76 0.91
C ALA A 80 14.64 -12.92 1.49
N GLU A 81 15.04 -12.02 2.37
CA GLU A 81 16.28 -12.17 3.12
C GLU A 81 16.11 -13.26 4.19
N ASN A 82 16.85 -14.33 4.05
CA ASN A 82 16.93 -15.35 5.09
C ASN A 82 17.78 -14.83 6.25
N LYS A 83 17.14 -14.27 7.27
CA LYS A 83 17.84 -13.90 8.51
C LYS A 83 17.97 -15.12 9.41
N ALA A 84 19.20 -15.60 9.58
CA ALA A 84 19.50 -16.64 10.56
C ALA A 84 19.65 -16.00 11.94
N TYR A 85 18.71 -16.25 12.83
CA TYR A 85 18.85 -15.88 14.25
C TYR A 85 19.49 -17.03 15.03
N ASN A 86 20.63 -16.74 15.64
CA ASN A 86 21.26 -17.67 16.55
C ASN A 86 20.54 -17.55 17.92
N SER A 87 19.64 -18.49 18.21
CA SER A 87 19.07 -18.57 19.55
C SER A 87 20.08 -19.19 20.50
N SER A 88 20.09 -18.75 21.75
CA SER A 88 20.94 -19.32 22.83
C SER A 88 20.72 -20.81 23.10
N SER A 89 19.73 -21.43 22.47
CA SER A 89 19.44 -22.86 22.51
C SER A 89 19.91 -23.65 21.29
N GLY A 90 20.68 -23.03 20.39
CA GLY A 90 21.30 -23.73 19.23
C GLY A 90 20.36 -24.10 18.10
N SER A 91 19.10 -23.72 18.12
CA SER A 91 18.19 -23.93 17.00
C SER A 91 18.22 -22.73 16.06
N LEU A 92 18.62 -22.94 14.82
CA LEU A 92 18.51 -21.97 13.73
C LEU A 92 17.03 -21.84 13.36
N ARG A 93 16.43 -20.69 13.67
CA ARG A 93 15.14 -20.31 13.10
C ARG A 93 15.37 -19.46 11.86
N TYR A 94 14.97 -19.96 10.72
CA TYR A 94 14.89 -19.18 9.49
C TYR A 94 13.56 -18.41 9.52
N LEU A 95 13.63 -17.12 9.78
CA LEU A 95 12.50 -16.24 9.53
C LEU A 95 12.61 -15.77 8.07
N GLN A 96 11.66 -16.16 7.28
CA GLN A 96 11.49 -15.65 5.92
C GLN A 96 10.68 -14.35 6.00
N ASP A 97 11.35 -13.25 6.36
CA ASP A 97 10.73 -11.93 6.38
C ASP A 97 10.78 -11.34 4.96
N GLY A 98 9.81 -11.69 4.15
CA GLY A 98 9.61 -11.05 2.86
C GLY A 98 8.73 -9.82 3.04
N ASN A 99 9.30 -8.62 2.97
CA ASN A 99 8.50 -7.41 2.86
C ASN A 99 7.80 -7.38 1.50
N PHE A 100 6.58 -6.85 1.48
CA PHE A 100 5.82 -6.67 0.26
C PHE A 100 5.75 -5.18 -0.08
N THR A 101 6.25 -4.83 -1.26
CA THR A 101 6.23 -3.46 -1.76
C THR A 101 5.43 -3.43 -3.05
N PHE A 102 4.57 -2.45 -3.22
CA PHE A 102 3.80 -2.27 -4.46
C PHE A 102 3.59 -0.80 -4.78
N SER A 103 3.38 -0.54 -6.06
CA SER A 103 3.01 0.79 -6.55
C SER A 103 1.56 0.81 -6.99
N ILE A 104 0.85 1.90 -6.69
CA ILE A 104 -0.55 2.11 -7.04
C ILE A 104 -0.76 3.53 -7.56
N TYR A 105 -1.64 3.71 -8.54
CA TYR A 105 -2.01 5.02 -9.05
C TYR A 105 -2.98 5.74 -8.11
N GLU A 106 -2.71 7.03 -7.86
CA GLU A 106 -3.58 7.89 -7.04
C GLU A 106 -4.97 8.05 -7.63
N SER A 107 -5.06 8.04 -8.96
CA SER A 107 -6.35 8.12 -9.67
C SER A 107 -7.26 6.95 -9.33
N GLN A 108 -6.72 5.74 -9.16
CA GLN A 108 -7.51 4.56 -8.79
C GLN A 108 -8.08 4.69 -7.37
N LEU A 109 -7.28 5.16 -6.42
CA LEU A 109 -7.74 5.38 -5.04
C LEU A 109 -8.84 6.45 -4.99
N SER A 110 -8.67 7.52 -5.78
CA SER A 110 -9.66 8.60 -5.88
C SER A 110 -10.97 8.14 -6.52
N GLU A 111 -10.92 7.29 -7.54
CA GLU A 111 -12.12 6.74 -8.20
C GLU A 111 -12.91 5.80 -7.28
N LEU A 112 -12.21 5.05 -6.46
CA LEU A 112 -12.81 4.13 -5.49
C LEU A 112 -13.25 4.83 -4.19
N ASP A 113 -12.93 6.12 -4.04
CA ASP A 113 -13.13 6.90 -2.81
C ASP A 113 -12.51 6.20 -1.59
N VAL A 114 -11.29 5.72 -1.76
CA VAL A 114 -10.57 4.92 -0.78
C VAL A 114 -9.25 5.59 -0.42
N GLU A 115 -9.01 5.73 0.88
CA GLU A 115 -7.71 6.10 1.42
C GLU A 115 -6.99 4.85 1.93
N LEU A 116 -5.69 4.76 1.61
CA LEU A 116 -4.80 3.74 2.10
C LEU A 116 -3.87 4.39 3.12
N ASN A 117 -3.90 3.90 4.35
CA ASN A 117 -3.21 4.50 5.47
C ASN A 117 -2.24 3.51 6.14
N TYR A 118 -1.29 4.06 6.90
CA TYR A 118 -0.45 3.28 7.80
C TYR A 118 -1.32 2.43 8.75
N GLY A 119 -0.99 1.16 8.89
CA GLY A 119 -1.70 0.22 9.76
C GLY A 119 -2.89 -0.48 9.11
N ASP A 120 -3.23 -0.16 7.86
CA ASP A 120 -4.18 -0.96 7.08
C ASP A 120 -3.55 -2.29 6.69
N TYR A 121 -4.38 -3.26 6.32
CA TYR A 121 -3.92 -4.59 5.94
C TYR A 121 -4.14 -4.84 4.46
N ILE A 122 -3.20 -5.58 3.88
CA ILE A 122 -3.21 -5.97 2.48
C ILE A 122 -3.23 -7.49 2.39
N GLY A 123 -4.23 -8.04 1.72
CA GLY A 123 -4.26 -9.45 1.33
C GLY A 123 -3.70 -9.61 -0.07
N TYR A 124 -2.64 -10.38 -0.21
CA TYR A 124 -2.06 -10.75 -1.51
C TYR A 124 -2.39 -12.20 -1.83
N PRO A 125 -3.27 -12.47 -2.81
CA PRO A 125 -3.59 -13.83 -3.20
C PRO A 125 -2.41 -14.46 -3.95
N ILE A 126 -1.82 -15.49 -3.36
CA ILE A 126 -0.75 -16.27 -3.97
C ILE A 126 -1.32 -17.37 -4.85
N SER A 127 -2.42 -17.96 -4.40
CA SER A 127 -3.16 -18.99 -5.13
C SER A 127 -4.68 -18.78 -4.93
N PRO A 128 -5.54 -19.48 -5.66
CA PRO A 128 -6.98 -19.37 -5.46
C PRO A 128 -7.47 -19.72 -4.04
N THR A 129 -6.63 -20.40 -3.27
CA THR A 129 -6.97 -20.89 -1.92
C THR A 129 -6.09 -20.29 -0.82
N GLU A 130 -5.07 -19.51 -1.17
CA GLU A 130 -4.10 -19.00 -0.22
C GLU A 130 -3.91 -17.49 -0.40
N ILE A 131 -4.13 -16.75 0.67
CA ILE A 131 -3.92 -15.30 0.74
C ILE A 131 -2.87 -15.05 1.83
N ARG A 132 -1.84 -14.29 1.50
CA ARG A 132 -0.90 -13.76 2.50
C ARG A 132 -1.32 -12.37 2.92
N TYR A 133 -1.18 -12.11 4.21
CA TYR A 133 -1.54 -10.83 4.79
C TYR A 133 -0.31 -10.02 5.17
N PHE A 134 -0.40 -8.73 4.94
CA PHE A 134 0.64 -7.76 5.22
C PHE A 134 0.00 -6.56 5.89
N THR A 135 0.75 -5.86 6.74
CA THR A 135 0.34 -4.56 7.28
C THR A 135 1.10 -3.44 6.61
N VAL A 136 0.41 -2.35 6.33
CA VAL A 136 1.02 -1.17 5.71
C VAL A 136 1.91 -0.46 6.73
N THR A 137 3.22 -0.45 6.46
CA THR A 137 4.22 0.23 7.29
C THR A 137 4.63 1.59 6.74
N ASN A 138 4.38 1.83 5.45
CA ASN A 138 4.59 3.13 4.81
C ASN A 138 3.59 3.29 3.66
N ASP A 139 2.70 4.25 3.82
CA ASP A 139 1.64 4.56 2.84
C ASP A 139 2.11 5.37 1.62
N GLY A 140 3.39 5.76 1.60
CA GLY A 140 3.98 6.54 0.51
C GLY A 140 3.62 8.03 0.51
N LEU A 141 2.74 8.49 1.40
CA LEU A 141 2.28 9.90 1.41
C LEU A 141 3.33 10.89 1.91
N LYS A 142 4.26 10.47 2.76
CA LYS A 142 5.23 11.36 3.43
C LYS A 142 6.53 11.55 2.68
N ASN A 143 6.67 11.01 1.50
CA ASN A 143 7.91 11.12 0.75
C ASN A 143 7.90 12.41 -0.09
N TYR A 144 8.31 13.52 0.52
CA TYR A 144 8.46 14.83 -0.15
C TYR A 144 9.52 14.82 -1.25
N ASP A 145 10.43 13.88 -1.25
CA ASP A 145 11.35 13.59 -2.35
C ASP A 145 10.64 12.94 -3.55
N ASN A 146 9.53 13.47 -3.89
CA ASN A 146 8.53 12.95 -4.78
C ASN A 146 9.07 12.61 -6.17
N LYS A 147 9.82 11.54 -6.23
CA LYS A 147 10.27 10.90 -7.47
C LYS A 147 9.10 10.33 -8.29
N HIS A 148 7.88 10.42 -7.74
CA HIS A 148 6.65 9.90 -8.33
C HIS A 148 5.83 10.98 -9.04
N THR A 149 6.37 12.17 -9.23
CA THR A 149 5.75 13.21 -10.04
C THR A 149 6.17 13.06 -11.48
N ILE A 150 5.21 13.04 -12.37
CA ILE A 150 5.46 13.09 -13.80
C ILE A 150 5.57 14.56 -14.18
N MET A 151 6.74 14.97 -14.70
CA MET A 151 7.00 16.33 -15.21
C MET A 151 6.59 17.48 -14.28
N GLY A 152 6.68 17.28 -12.96
CA GLY A 152 6.37 18.29 -11.95
C GLY A 152 4.89 18.44 -11.61
N TYR A 153 4.03 17.57 -12.12
CA TYR A 153 2.65 17.43 -11.66
C TYR A 153 2.58 16.60 -10.37
N ARG A 154 1.40 16.64 -9.72
CA ARG A 154 1.10 15.83 -8.54
C ARG A 154 1.56 14.40 -8.73
N GLY A 155 1.90 13.74 -7.63
CA GLY A 155 2.22 12.33 -7.65
C GLY A 155 1.16 11.55 -8.41
N ALA A 156 1.58 10.89 -9.49
CA ALA A 156 0.70 10.07 -10.31
C ALA A 156 0.46 8.73 -9.62
N TYR A 157 1.47 8.24 -8.92
CA TYR A 157 1.44 6.99 -8.19
C TYR A 157 2.23 7.09 -6.90
N ARG A 158 1.94 6.21 -5.97
CA ARG A 158 2.70 6.04 -4.72
C ARG A 158 3.23 4.62 -4.59
N THR A 159 4.32 4.48 -3.87
CA THR A 159 4.89 3.19 -3.49
C THR A 159 4.61 2.92 -2.03
N VAL A 160 3.92 1.84 -1.78
CA VAL A 160 3.49 1.38 -0.46
C VAL A 160 4.40 0.26 0.00
N LYS A 161 4.85 0.32 1.25
CA LYS A 161 5.66 -0.74 1.86
C LYS A 161 4.85 -1.42 2.95
N CYS A 162 4.90 -2.75 2.95
CA CYS A 162 4.15 -3.59 3.87
C CYS A 162 5.07 -4.61 4.53
N ALA A 163 4.82 -4.90 5.80
CA ALA A 163 5.47 -5.98 6.54
C ALA A 163 4.55 -7.19 6.64
N PRO A 164 5.08 -8.41 6.63
CA PRO A 164 4.27 -9.62 6.78
C PRO A 164 3.60 -9.66 8.16
N VAL A 165 2.38 -10.18 8.17
CA VAL A 165 1.58 -10.39 9.37
C VAL A 165 1.35 -11.89 9.53
N ASP A 166 1.42 -12.39 10.76
CA ASP A 166 1.11 -13.77 11.04
C ASP A 166 -0.39 -14.02 10.81
N GLU A 167 -0.74 -15.10 10.11
CA GLU A 167 -2.14 -15.45 9.80
C GLU A 167 -2.99 -15.58 11.08
N GLN A 168 -2.36 -15.91 12.21
CA GLN A 168 -3.03 -15.97 13.50
C GLN A 168 -3.39 -14.59 14.08
N GLU A 169 -2.74 -13.54 13.59
CA GLU A 169 -3.00 -12.15 14.00
C GLU A 169 -4.08 -11.49 13.17
N PHE A 170 -4.28 -11.97 11.94
CA PHE A 170 -5.28 -11.42 11.04
C PHE A 170 -6.54 -12.27 11.04
N LYS A 171 -7.52 -11.81 11.79
CA LYS A 171 -8.88 -12.37 11.76
C LYS A 171 -9.82 -11.29 11.24
N ALA A 172 -9.91 -11.16 9.91
CA ALA A 172 -10.78 -10.15 9.30
C ALA A 172 -12.27 -10.51 9.34
N PHE A 173 -12.59 -11.81 9.44
CA PHE A 173 -13.98 -12.32 9.43
C PHE A 173 -14.08 -13.65 10.16
#